data_3c9ccdb419a4b1d4318163dc3d430ddc
#
_entry.id   3c9ccdb419a4b1d4318163dc3d430ddc
#
_cell.length_a   1.000
_cell.length_b   1.000
_cell.length_c   1.000
_cell.angle_alpha   90.00
_cell.angle_beta   90.00
_cell.angle_gamma   90.00
#
_symmetry.space_group_name_H-M   'P 1'
#
loop_
_entity.id
_entity.type
_entity.pdbx_description
1 polymer ?
#
loop_
_entity_poly.entity_id
_entity_poly.type
_entity_poly.pdbx_seq_one_letter_code
_entity_poly.pdbx_strand_id
1 'polypeptide(L)'
;MRLTPKEYRRLSHRRITLLGMSGVGKTFLSNMLRREDWFHYSGDYRIGTRYLSEPILDNIKAQAMQVPFLRTLLRTDSIQIINNITVDNLSPVSSFLGKLGNPERGGLSLTEFKRRQALHHEAEVQAMLDVPDFIQKAEILFGYPHFINDAGGSVSELESPEVMKTLAEHTLIIYIKASEQNERELIARAERDPKPLYYREAFLDEQLTRYMAGRDLEYVAQIDPDDFVRWVFPHLFRARLPRYEAIARDHGYTILSSELAQISSSAEFDVLVEQALAREGAT
;
A
#
# COMPACT_ATOMS: atom_id res chain seq x y z
N MET A 1 16.42 10.51 5.33
CA MET A 1 17.72 11.02 4.80
C MET A 1 17.42 12.23 3.93
N ARG A 2 18.01 13.39 4.22
CA ARG A 2 17.95 14.57 3.32
C ARG A 2 19.31 14.74 2.64
N LEU A 3 19.32 14.96 1.34
CA LEU A 3 20.53 15.03 0.51
C LEU A 3 20.45 16.22 -0.44
N THR A 4 21.59 16.79 -0.74
CA THR A 4 21.72 17.69 -1.90
C THR A 4 21.86 16.88 -3.19
N PRO A 5 21.59 17.47 -4.38
CA PRO A 5 21.82 16.79 -5.66
C PRO A 5 23.26 16.28 -5.81
N LYS A 6 24.23 17.04 -5.28
CA LYS A 6 25.67 16.68 -5.34
C LYS A 6 25.99 15.45 -4.48
N GLU A 7 25.39 15.34 -3.29
CA GLU A 7 25.53 14.18 -2.41
C GLU A 7 24.87 12.95 -3.03
N TYR A 8 23.64 13.10 -3.57
CA TYR A 8 22.92 12.00 -4.23
C TYR A 8 23.73 11.40 -5.40
N ARG A 9 24.32 12.23 -6.27
CA ARG A 9 25.18 11.76 -7.37
C ARG A 9 26.39 10.95 -6.93
N ARG A 10 26.89 11.19 -5.72
CA ARG A 10 28.07 10.51 -5.16
C ARG A 10 27.75 9.18 -4.49
N LEU A 11 26.44 8.88 -4.30
CA LEU A 11 26.04 7.62 -3.71
C LEU A 11 26.37 6.47 -4.65
N SER A 12 27.20 5.54 -4.20
CA SER A 12 27.42 4.25 -4.85
C SER A 12 26.22 3.31 -4.67
N HIS A 13 25.50 3.45 -3.57
CA HIS A 13 24.32 2.64 -3.20
C HIS A 13 23.13 3.56 -2.94
N ARG A 14 22.16 3.54 -3.85
CA ARG A 14 20.93 4.30 -3.71
C ARG A 14 19.87 3.46 -3.00
N ARG A 15 19.23 4.05 -2.00
CA ARG A 15 18.18 3.40 -1.21
C ARG A 15 16.99 4.34 -1.14
N ILE A 16 15.89 3.99 -1.80
CA ILE A 16 14.74 4.87 -1.97
C ILE A 16 13.48 4.19 -1.45
N THR A 17 12.65 4.94 -0.72
CA THR A 17 11.27 4.57 -0.38
C THR A 17 10.31 5.42 -1.20
N LEU A 18 9.44 4.76 -1.96
CA LEU A 18 8.36 5.40 -2.71
C LEU A 18 7.10 5.45 -1.86
N LEU A 19 6.58 6.65 -1.65
CA LEU A 19 5.29 6.89 -1.00
C LEU A 19 4.28 7.45 -2.00
N GLY A 20 3.01 7.26 -1.73
CA GLY A 20 1.91 7.82 -2.53
C GLY A 20 0.72 6.89 -2.62
N MET A 21 -0.39 7.42 -3.11
CA MET A 21 -1.63 6.66 -3.29
C MET A 21 -1.44 5.42 -4.17
N SER A 22 -2.28 4.41 -3.95
CA SER A 22 -2.31 3.25 -4.86
C SER A 22 -2.68 3.71 -6.27
N GLY A 23 -1.85 3.31 -7.25
CA GLY A 23 -2.06 3.60 -8.67
C GLY A 23 -1.38 4.86 -9.20
N VAL A 24 -0.54 5.57 -8.41
CA VAL A 24 0.25 6.71 -8.89
C VAL A 24 1.52 6.31 -9.66
N GLY A 25 1.76 5.00 -9.84
CA GLY A 25 2.90 4.50 -10.62
C GLY A 25 4.05 3.91 -9.82
N LYS A 26 3.96 3.78 -8.49
CA LYS A 26 5.03 3.20 -7.65
C LYS A 26 5.51 1.83 -8.13
N THR A 27 4.59 0.88 -8.26
CA THR A 27 4.91 -0.49 -8.68
C THR A 27 5.39 -0.56 -10.14
N PHE A 28 4.88 0.31 -11.02
CA PHE A 28 5.38 0.42 -12.38
C PHE A 28 6.86 0.83 -12.39
N LEU A 29 7.21 1.90 -11.65
CA LEU A 29 8.58 2.35 -11.49
C LEU A 29 9.47 1.25 -10.89
N SER A 30 9.03 0.63 -9.80
CA SER A 30 9.80 -0.41 -9.12
C SER A 30 10.04 -1.63 -10.02
N ASN A 31 9.07 -2.01 -10.85
CA ASN A 31 9.21 -3.10 -11.83
C ASN A 31 10.16 -2.72 -12.98
N MET A 32 10.20 -1.45 -13.38
CA MET A 32 11.18 -0.96 -14.37
C MET A 32 12.60 -1.03 -13.78
N LEU A 33 12.80 -0.46 -12.60
CA LEU A 33 14.09 -0.43 -11.91
C LEU A 33 14.63 -1.82 -11.55
N ARG A 34 13.76 -2.78 -11.23
CA ARG A 34 14.14 -4.18 -10.96
C ARG A 34 14.84 -4.85 -12.15
N ARG A 35 14.63 -4.38 -13.37
CA ARG A 35 15.31 -4.90 -14.57
C ARG A 35 16.71 -4.33 -14.76
N GLU A 36 17.06 -3.34 -13.97
CA GLU A 36 18.34 -2.69 -13.89
C GLU A 36 18.80 -2.80 -12.44
N ASP A 37 19.91 -2.99 -12.03
CA ASP A 37 20.58 -3.19 -10.73
C ASP A 37 19.88 -2.73 -9.42
N TRP A 38 18.54 -2.76 -9.35
CA TRP A 38 17.74 -2.38 -8.19
C TRP A 38 17.02 -3.58 -7.56
N PHE A 39 17.23 -3.78 -6.27
CA PHE A 39 16.41 -4.71 -5.50
C PHE A 39 15.04 -4.09 -5.23
N HIS A 40 13.98 -4.75 -5.71
CA HIS A 40 12.60 -4.33 -5.47
C HIS A 40 12.04 -4.99 -4.22
N TYR A 41 11.85 -4.21 -3.17
CA TYR A 41 11.10 -4.58 -1.98
C TYR A 41 9.66 -4.10 -2.10
N SER A 42 8.70 -5.00 -2.13
CA SER A 42 7.27 -4.67 -2.13
C SER A 42 6.69 -4.84 -0.73
N GLY A 43 6.21 -3.73 -0.14
CA GLY A 43 5.56 -3.75 1.16
C GLY A 43 4.31 -4.63 1.16
N ASP A 44 3.45 -4.50 0.16
CA ASP A 44 2.22 -5.30 0.04
C ASP A 44 2.50 -6.81 -0.11
N TYR A 45 3.54 -7.18 -0.87
CA TYR A 45 3.99 -8.57 -0.96
C TYR A 45 4.47 -9.10 0.41
N ARG A 46 5.23 -8.29 1.14
CA ARG A 46 5.72 -8.63 2.48
C ARG A 46 4.59 -8.79 3.48
N ILE A 47 3.61 -7.88 3.47
CA ILE A 47 2.37 -7.98 4.24
C ILE A 47 1.70 -9.33 3.99
N GLY A 48 1.46 -9.67 2.73
CA GLY A 48 0.72 -10.89 2.35
C GLY A 48 1.45 -12.19 2.64
N THR A 49 2.78 -12.23 2.44
CA THR A 49 3.56 -13.47 2.55
C THR A 49 4.12 -13.73 3.94
N ARG A 50 4.40 -12.69 4.71
CA ARG A 50 5.00 -12.84 6.04
C ARG A 50 4.00 -12.65 7.17
N TYR A 51 3.22 -11.56 7.11
CA TYR A 51 2.44 -11.13 8.25
C TYR A 51 0.97 -11.56 8.19
N LEU A 52 0.38 -11.63 7.00
CA LEU A 52 -1.01 -12.04 6.80
C LEU A 52 -1.18 -13.40 6.12
N SER A 53 -0.10 -14.14 5.85
CA SER A 53 -0.18 -15.44 5.15
C SER A 53 -1.12 -16.42 5.86
N GLU A 54 -0.95 -16.60 7.16
CA GLU A 54 -1.77 -17.49 7.97
C GLU A 54 -3.21 -16.97 8.10
N PRO A 55 -3.49 -15.72 8.50
CA PRO A 55 -4.84 -15.17 8.54
C PRO A 55 -5.60 -15.26 7.21
N ILE A 56 -4.91 -15.05 6.09
CA ILE A 56 -5.49 -15.18 4.74
C ILE A 56 -5.88 -16.64 4.48
N LEU A 57 -4.97 -17.57 4.73
CA LEU A 57 -5.23 -19.02 4.54
C LEU A 57 -6.36 -19.51 5.43
N ASP A 58 -6.39 -19.10 6.68
CA ASP A 58 -7.44 -19.49 7.63
C ASP A 58 -8.80 -18.95 7.20
N ASN A 59 -8.87 -17.72 6.71
CA ASN A 59 -10.09 -17.18 6.15
C ASN A 59 -10.57 -17.99 4.93
N ILE A 60 -9.68 -18.36 4.01
CA ILE A 60 -10.01 -19.18 2.83
C ILE A 60 -10.48 -20.58 3.27
N LYS A 61 -9.76 -21.22 4.19
CA LYS A 61 -10.13 -22.53 4.73
C LYS A 61 -11.50 -22.48 5.44
N ALA A 62 -11.75 -21.44 6.24
CA ALA A 62 -13.05 -21.25 6.91
C ALA A 62 -14.20 -21.15 5.91
N GLN A 63 -14.01 -20.47 4.77
CA GLN A 63 -15.00 -20.41 3.68
C GLN A 63 -15.15 -21.79 3.00
N ALA A 64 -14.08 -22.47 2.70
CA ALA A 64 -14.09 -23.80 2.08
C ALA A 64 -14.80 -24.83 2.99
N MET A 65 -14.65 -24.72 4.31
CA MET A 65 -15.33 -25.59 5.29
C MET A 65 -16.86 -25.42 5.31
N GLN A 66 -17.41 -24.36 4.74
CA GLN A 66 -18.87 -24.21 4.58
C GLN A 66 -19.41 -25.08 3.44
N VAL A 67 -18.58 -25.51 2.50
CA VAL A 67 -18.94 -26.38 1.39
C VAL A 67 -18.78 -27.84 1.81
N PRO A 68 -19.86 -28.67 1.92
CA PRO A 68 -19.78 -30.03 2.46
C PRO A 68 -18.74 -30.92 1.78
N PHE A 69 -18.64 -30.86 0.46
CA PHE A 69 -17.66 -31.61 -0.33
C PHE A 69 -16.21 -31.23 0.04
N LEU A 70 -15.89 -29.93 0.07
CA LEU A 70 -14.54 -29.46 0.44
C LEU A 70 -14.21 -29.73 1.89
N ARG A 71 -15.21 -29.62 2.79
CA ARG A 71 -15.06 -29.92 4.23
C ARG A 71 -14.57 -31.34 4.44
N THR A 72 -15.17 -32.33 3.74
CA THR A 72 -14.76 -33.74 3.85
C THR A 72 -13.31 -33.92 3.42
N LEU A 73 -12.92 -33.37 2.28
CA LEU A 73 -11.57 -33.50 1.74
C LEU A 73 -10.52 -32.79 2.62
N LEU A 74 -10.84 -31.61 3.17
CA LEU A 74 -9.95 -30.89 4.08
C LEU A 74 -9.74 -31.63 5.41
N ARG A 75 -10.80 -32.24 5.95
CA ARG A 75 -10.72 -33.01 7.21
C ARG A 75 -9.98 -34.32 7.09
N THR A 76 -9.86 -34.87 5.90
CA THR A 76 -9.14 -36.13 5.60
C THR A 76 -7.77 -35.89 4.98
N ASP A 77 -7.28 -34.64 4.99
CA ASP A 77 -6.03 -34.24 4.36
C ASP A 77 -5.90 -34.67 2.87
N SER A 78 -7.06 -34.84 2.20
CA SER A 78 -7.10 -35.24 0.78
C SER A 78 -6.86 -34.06 -0.16
N ILE A 79 -6.97 -32.84 0.33
CA ILE A 79 -6.64 -31.60 -0.39
C ILE A 79 -5.91 -30.62 0.52
N GLN A 80 -5.09 -29.76 -0.11
CA GLN A 80 -4.43 -28.65 0.55
C GLN A 80 -4.77 -27.33 -0.16
N ILE A 81 -4.98 -26.28 0.63
CA ILE A 81 -5.14 -24.91 0.11
C ILE A 81 -3.87 -24.12 0.40
N ILE A 82 -3.31 -23.49 -0.61
CA ILE A 82 -2.11 -22.65 -0.52
C ILE A 82 -2.39 -21.30 -1.17
N ASN A 83 -1.76 -20.25 -0.68
CA ASN A 83 -1.75 -18.93 -1.32
C ASN A 83 -0.73 -18.88 -2.45
N ASN A 84 -1.09 -18.23 -3.55
CA ASN A 84 -0.16 -17.83 -4.59
C ASN A 84 -0.06 -16.30 -4.62
N ILE A 85 0.62 -15.72 -3.61
CA ILE A 85 0.86 -14.29 -3.52
C ILE A 85 2.20 -13.98 -4.20
N THR A 86 2.16 -13.08 -5.17
CA THR A 86 3.34 -12.54 -5.85
C THR A 86 3.29 -11.02 -5.86
N VAL A 87 4.38 -10.35 -6.22
CA VAL A 87 4.41 -8.88 -6.37
C VAL A 87 3.35 -8.41 -7.38
N ASP A 88 3.08 -9.21 -8.41
CA ASP A 88 2.12 -8.91 -9.47
C ASP A 88 0.69 -9.41 -9.15
N ASN A 89 0.53 -10.27 -8.13
CA ASN A 89 -0.76 -10.79 -7.69
C ASN A 89 -0.95 -10.67 -6.17
N LEU A 90 -1.56 -9.59 -5.77
CA LEU A 90 -1.89 -9.27 -4.38
C LEU A 90 -3.38 -9.50 -4.06
N SER A 91 -4.12 -10.16 -4.96
CA SER A 91 -5.55 -10.43 -4.79
C SER A 91 -5.92 -11.11 -3.46
N PRO A 92 -5.14 -12.08 -2.93
CA PRO A 92 -5.46 -12.68 -1.63
C PRO A 92 -5.43 -11.68 -0.47
N VAL A 93 -4.52 -10.70 -0.50
CA VAL A 93 -4.42 -9.63 0.52
C VAL A 93 -5.66 -8.72 0.45
N SER A 94 -6.01 -8.24 -0.75
CA SER A 94 -7.21 -7.43 -0.96
C SER A 94 -8.49 -8.18 -0.56
N SER A 95 -8.62 -9.45 -0.94
CA SER A 95 -9.79 -10.27 -0.60
C SER A 95 -9.91 -10.50 0.91
N PHE A 96 -8.80 -10.69 1.61
CA PHE A 96 -8.79 -10.79 3.06
C PHE A 96 -9.21 -9.48 3.72
N LEU A 97 -8.72 -8.34 3.26
CA LEU A 97 -9.08 -7.04 3.79
C LEU A 97 -10.60 -6.82 3.71
N GLY A 98 -11.20 -7.19 2.58
CA GLY A 98 -12.65 -7.20 2.39
C GLY A 98 -13.28 -5.80 2.34
N LYS A 99 -14.59 -5.76 2.28
CA LYS A 99 -15.42 -4.55 2.27
C LYS A 99 -16.43 -4.60 3.41
N LEU A 100 -16.70 -3.46 4.02
CA LEU A 100 -17.72 -3.33 5.06
C LEU A 100 -19.13 -3.37 4.44
N GLY A 101 -20.07 -4.08 5.06
CA GLY A 101 -21.48 -4.01 4.67
C GLY A 101 -22.22 -5.34 4.73
N ASN A 102 -23.24 -5.46 3.89
CA ASN A 102 -24.17 -6.59 3.84
C ASN A 102 -23.44 -7.92 3.55
N PRO A 103 -23.50 -8.92 4.46
CA PRO A 103 -22.86 -10.22 4.25
C PRO A 103 -23.39 -10.99 3.03
N GLU A 104 -24.69 -10.84 2.71
CA GLU A 104 -25.30 -11.50 1.53
C GLU A 104 -24.73 -10.95 0.20
N ARG A 105 -24.12 -9.76 0.25
CA ARG A 105 -23.42 -9.10 -0.88
C ARG A 105 -21.91 -9.19 -0.76
N GLY A 106 -21.40 -10.09 0.08
CA GLY A 106 -19.97 -10.28 0.30
C GLY A 106 -19.33 -9.23 1.22
N GLY A 107 -20.13 -8.46 1.95
CA GLY A 107 -19.66 -7.52 2.97
C GLY A 107 -19.26 -8.21 4.26
N LEU A 108 -18.49 -7.51 5.08
CA LEU A 108 -18.10 -7.92 6.43
C LEU A 108 -18.91 -7.16 7.47
N SER A 109 -19.18 -7.79 8.61
CA SER A 109 -19.67 -7.09 9.80
C SER A 109 -18.64 -6.05 10.26
N LEU A 110 -19.07 -5.00 10.94
CA LEU A 110 -18.20 -3.95 11.43
C LEU A 110 -17.08 -4.50 12.32
N THR A 111 -17.39 -5.43 13.20
CA THR A 111 -16.40 -6.05 14.11
C THR A 111 -15.32 -6.81 13.34
N GLU A 112 -15.71 -7.64 12.37
CA GLU A 112 -14.76 -8.41 11.57
C GLU A 112 -13.97 -7.50 10.63
N PHE A 113 -14.62 -6.49 10.07
CA PHE A 113 -13.93 -5.51 9.22
C PHE A 113 -12.86 -4.75 10.01
N LYS A 114 -13.19 -4.19 11.19
CA LYS A 114 -12.21 -3.51 12.06
C LYS A 114 -11.07 -4.43 12.50
N ARG A 115 -11.37 -5.69 12.82
CA ARG A 115 -10.33 -6.69 13.14
C ARG A 115 -9.34 -6.88 12.00
N ARG A 116 -9.82 -6.99 10.76
CA ARG A 116 -8.95 -7.13 9.57
C ARG A 116 -8.16 -5.85 9.27
N GLN A 117 -8.76 -4.69 9.48
CA GLN A 117 -8.07 -3.39 9.38
C GLN A 117 -6.91 -3.30 10.38
N ALA A 118 -7.11 -3.72 11.63
CA ALA A 118 -6.07 -3.74 12.65
C ALA A 118 -4.93 -4.70 12.32
N LEU A 119 -5.25 -5.92 11.85
CA LEU A 119 -4.23 -6.87 11.38
C LEU A 119 -3.42 -6.35 10.20
N HIS A 120 -4.08 -5.69 9.25
CA HIS A 120 -3.38 -5.07 8.11
C HIS A 120 -2.48 -3.93 8.56
N HIS A 121 -2.94 -3.08 9.47
CA HIS A 121 -2.14 -1.99 10.03
C HIS A 121 -0.85 -2.52 10.68
N GLU A 122 -0.98 -3.50 11.56
CA GLU A 122 0.17 -4.12 12.23
C GLU A 122 1.14 -4.75 11.22
N ALA A 123 0.60 -5.47 10.24
CA ALA A 123 1.40 -6.08 9.18
C ALA A 123 2.15 -5.03 8.34
N GLU A 124 1.53 -3.89 8.02
CA GLU A 124 2.15 -2.81 7.25
C GLU A 124 3.25 -2.10 8.07
N VAL A 125 3.01 -1.86 9.37
CA VAL A 125 4.04 -1.34 10.29
C VAL A 125 5.26 -2.27 10.30
N GLN A 126 5.06 -3.57 10.53
CA GLN A 126 6.16 -4.54 10.56
C GLN A 126 6.87 -4.66 9.22
N ALA A 127 6.14 -4.65 8.09
CA ALA A 127 6.74 -4.67 6.76
C ALA A 127 7.64 -3.44 6.52
N MET A 128 7.26 -2.27 7.01
CA MET A 128 8.12 -1.08 6.89
C MET A 128 9.34 -1.12 7.82
N LEU A 129 9.21 -1.70 9.00
CA LEU A 129 10.33 -1.91 9.93
C LEU A 129 11.33 -2.98 9.44
N ASP A 130 10.93 -3.90 8.56
CA ASP A 130 11.82 -4.88 7.91
C ASP A 130 12.75 -4.25 6.85
N VAL A 131 12.50 -3.02 6.40
CA VAL A 131 13.25 -2.38 5.29
C VAL A 131 14.77 -2.37 5.51
N PRO A 132 15.32 -2.03 6.69
CA PRO A 132 16.77 -2.07 6.92
C PRO A 132 17.39 -3.45 6.72
N ASP A 133 16.73 -4.50 7.21
CA ASP A 133 17.17 -5.88 7.04
C ASP A 133 17.21 -6.29 5.56
N PHE A 134 16.21 -5.85 4.78
CA PHE A 134 16.16 -6.14 3.35
C PHE A 134 17.16 -5.33 2.54
N ILE A 135 17.53 -4.12 2.96
CA ILE A 135 18.66 -3.39 2.38
C ILE A 135 19.94 -4.21 2.52
N GLN A 136 20.23 -4.74 3.72
CA GLN A 136 21.40 -5.58 3.94
C GLN A 136 21.36 -6.87 3.11
N LYS A 137 20.21 -7.54 3.06
CA LYS A 137 20.03 -8.75 2.24
C LYS A 137 20.21 -8.48 0.75
N ALA A 138 19.67 -7.37 0.25
CA ALA A 138 19.81 -6.95 -1.14
C ALA A 138 21.30 -6.82 -1.53
N GLU A 139 22.09 -6.21 -0.68
CA GLU A 139 23.52 -6.01 -0.91
C GLU A 139 24.32 -7.31 -0.69
N ILE A 140 24.19 -7.95 0.48
CA ILE A 140 25.08 -9.05 0.88
C ILE A 140 24.70 -10.39 0.23
N LEU A 141 23.39 -10.69 0.12
CA LEU A 141 22.95 -11.99 -0.41
C LEU A 141 22.71 -11.98 -1.91
N PHE A 142 22.21 -10.86 -2.44
CA PHE A 142 21.77 -10.77 -3.83
C PHE A 142 22.68 -9.92 -4.70
N GLY A 143 23.63 -9.15 -4.12
CA GLY A 143 24.60 -8.35 -4.85
C GLY A 143 24.02 -7.12 -5.55
N TYR A 144 22.83 -6.65 -5.14
CA TYR A 144 22.22 -5.46 -5.71
C TYR A 144 22.86 -4.19 -5.13
N PRO A 145 23.37 -3.26 -5.95
CA PRO A 145 23.90 -2.00 -5.45
C PRO A 145 22.80 -1.01 -5.03
N HIS A 146 21.60 -1.15 -5.59
CA HIS A 146 20.50 -0.22 -5.34
C HIS A 146 19.28 -0.92 -4.76
N PHE A 147 18.49 -0.17 -3.96
CA PHE A 147 17.30 -0.69 -3.27
C PHE A 147 16.12 0.24 -3.43
N ILE A 148 14.96 -0.30 -3.81
CA ILE A 148 13.71 0.43 -3.87
C ILE A 148 12.64 -0.24 -3.02
N ASN A 149 12.07 0.51 -2.07
CA ASN A 149 10.92 0.12 -1.29
C ASN A 149 9.65 0.69 -1.95
N ASP A 150 8.86 -0.18 -2.57
CA ASP A 150 7.49 0.11 -3.02
C ASP A 150 6.56 -0.03 -1.83
N ALA A 151 6.37 1.05 -1.09
CA ALA A 151 5.54 1.06 0.11
C ALA A 151 4.05 1.05 -0.22
N GLY A 152 3.25 0.46 0.65
CA GLY A 152 1.79 0.41 0.53
C GLY A 152 1.15 1.80 0.43
N GLY A 153 -0.03 1.86 -0.17
CA GLY A 153 -0.78 3.12 -0.35
C GLY A 153 -1.40 3.68 0.93
N SER A 154 -1.17 3.05 2.08
CA SER A 154 -1.69 3.43 3.40
C SER A 154 -0.62 3.88 4.40
N VAL A 155 0.65 3.85 4.03
CA VAL A 155 1.77 4.20 4.93
C VAL A 155 1.60 5.57 5.59
N SER A 156 1.00 6.55 4.91
CA SER A 156 0.69 7.86 5.50
C SER A 156 -0.32 7.82 6.65
N GLU A 157 -1.02 6.71 6.83
CA GLU A 157 -2.04 6.51 7.86
C GLU A 157 -1.59 5.64 9.03
N LEU A 158 -0.34 5.14 9.02
CA LEU A 158 0.16 4.27 10.08
C LEU A 158 0.34 5.00 11.42
N GLU A 159 0.52 6.32 11.40
CA GLU A 159 0.73 7.14 12.61
C GLU A 159 1.84 6.57 13.52
N SER A 160 2.85 5.91 12.91
CA SER A 160 3.99 5.32 13.60
C SER A 160 5.25 6.16 13.44
N PRO A 161 5.67 6.90 14.47
CA PRO A 161 6.93 7.65 14.45
C PRO A 161 8.16 6.76 14.22
N GLU A 162 8.12 5.52 14.70
CA GLU A 162 9.18 4.54 14.52
C GLU A 162 9.36 4.16 13.05
N VAL A 163 8.27 3.89 12.34
CA VAL A 163 8.29 3.62 10.88
C VAL A 163 8.89 4.81 10.13
N MET A 164 8.41 6.02 10.40
CA MET A 164 8.93 7.22 9.72
C MET A 164 10.40 7.47 10.01
N LYS A 165 10.83 7.29 11.26
CA LYS A 165 12.23 7.38 11.66
C LYS A 165 13.08 6.34 10.91
N THR A 166 12.68 5.08 10.94
CA THR A 166 13.38 3.97 10.28
C THR A 166 13.54 4.23 8.78
N LEU A 167 12.45 4.60 8.09
CA LEU A 167 12.51 4.88 6.66
C LEU A 167 13.40 6.10 6.35
N ALA A 168 13.28 7.18 7.12
CA ALA A 168 14.05 8.41 6.92
C ALA A 168 15.56 8.23 7.23
N GLU A 169 15.93 7.35 8.15
CA GLU A 169 17.32 7.03 8.47
C GLU A 169 17.99 6.15 7.38
N HIS A 170 17.25 5.21 6.83
CA HIS A 170 17.81 4.18 5.93
C HIS A 170 17.57 4.42 4.45
N THR A 171 16.60 5.27 4.09
CA THR A 171 16.24 5.54 2.68
C THR A 171 16.01 7.02 2.40
N LEU A 172 16.12 7.40 1.14
CA LEU A 172 15.61 8.66 0.62
C LEU A 172 14.11 8.49 0.35
N ILE A 173 13.29 9.24 1.05
CA ILE A 173 11.83 9.18 0.88
C ILE A 173 11.42 10.06 -0.30
N ILE A 174 10.73 9.46 -1.27
CA ILE A 174 10.15 10.14 -2.44
C ILE A 174 8.63 9.97 -2.42
N TYR A 175 7.93 11.06 -2.25
CA TYR A 175 6.47 11.09 -2.41
C TYR A 175 6.09 11.33 -3.87
N ILE A 176 5.35 10.37 -4.45
CA ILE A 176 4.76 10.52 -5.78
C ILE A 176 3.38 11.15 -5.61
N LYS A 177 3.31 12.45 -5.90
CA LYS A 177 2.06 13.22 -5.83
C LYS A 177 1.24 13.00 -7.09
N ALA A 178 -0.02 12.59 -6.92
CA ALA A 178 -0.94 12.47 -8.04
C ALA A 178 -1.16 13.85 -8.71
N SER A 179 -1.12 13.90 -10.03
CA SER A 179 -1.58 15.06 -10.78
C SER A 179 -3.12 15.14 -10.71
N GLU A 180 -3.71 16.28 -11.02
CA GLU A 180 -5.17 16.42 -11.08
C GLU A 180 -5.83 15.44 -12.05
N GLN A 181 -5.17 15.12 -13.16
CA GLN A 181 -5.65 14.11 -14.09
C GLN A 181 -5.62 12.72 -13.46
N ASN A 182 -4.52 12.34 -12.80
CA ASN A 182 -4.45 11.05 -12.10
C ASN A 182 -5.46 10.94 -10.97
N GLU A 183 -5.72 12.02 -10.23
CA GLU A 183 -6.78 12.04 -9.21
C GLU A 183 -8.13 11.68 -9.82
N ARG A 184 -8.52 12.34 -10.91
CA ARG A 184 -9.77 12.05 -11.63
C ARG A 184 -9.82 10.61 -12.12
N GLU A 185 -8.73 10.10 -12.68
CA GLU A 185 -8.63 8.71 -13.17
C GLU A 185 -8.73 7.68 -12.03
N LEU A 186 -8.10 7.96 -10.88
CA LEU A 186 -8.16 7.08 -9.70
C LEU A 186 -9.57 7.03 -9.12
N ILE A 187 -10.25 8.17 -9.02
CA ILE A 187 -11.65 8.25 -8.56
C ILE A 187 -12.56 7.50 -9.55
N ALA A 188 -12.47 7.78 -10.84
CA ALA A 188 -13.26 7.10 -11.86
C ALA A 188 -13.01 5.59 -11.91
N ARG A 189 -11.79 5.13 -11.61
CA ARG A 189 -11.48 3.71 -11.47
C ARG A 189 -12.14 3.09 -10.25
N ALA A 190 -12.11 3.77 -9.10
CA ALA A 190 -12.77 3.29 -7.89
C ALA A 190 -14.30 3.24 -8.03
N GLU A 191 -14.89 4.13 -8.83
CA GLU A 191 -16.31 4.09 -9.19
C GLU A 191 -16.68 2.85 -10.02
N ARG A 192 -15.84 2.51 -11.00
CA ARG A 192 -16.07 1.33 -11.88
C ARG A 192 -15.75 0.01 -11.22
N ASP A 193 -14.65 -0.05 -10.47
CA ASP A 193 -14.10 -1.26 -9.84
C ASP A 193 -13.72 -0.95 -8.38
N PRO A 194 -14.73 -0.91 -7.47
CA PRO A 194 -14.50 -0.61 -6.06
C PRO A 194 -13.74 -1.76 -5.39
N LYS A 195 -12.48 -1.50 -5.02
CA LYS A 195 -11.59 -2.48 -4.35
C LYS A 195 -11.59 -2.30 -2.84
N PRO A 196 -11.31 -3.36 -2.07
CA PRO A 196 -11.04 -3.23 -0.65
C PRO A 196 -9.96 -2.20 -0.35
N LEU A 197 -10.16 -1.42 0.69
CA LEU A 197 -9.28 -0.33 1.10
C LEU A 197 -8.96 -0.45 2.59
N TYR A 198 -7.76 0.01 2.97
CA TYR A 198 -7.43 0.24 4.36
C TYR A 198 -7.94 1.62 4.81
N TYR A 199 -8.47 1.68 6.03
CA TYR A 199 -8.93 2.91 6.69
C TYR A 199 -8.39 2.96 8.12
N ARG A 200 -7.93 4.13 8.55
CA ARG A 200 -7.74 4.39 9.99
C ARG A 200 -9.09 4.29 10.70
N GLU A 201 -9.08 3.77 11.93
CA GLU A 201 -10.33 3.57 12.67
C GLU A 201 -11.13 4.85 12.86
N ALA A 202 -10.50 5.96 13.28
CA ALA A 202 -11.17 7.24 13.47
C ALA A 202 -11.77 7.78 12.16
N PHE A 203 -11.06 7.63 11.03
CA PHE A 203 -11.59 8.02 9.72
C PHE A 203 -12.77 7.14 9.32
N LEU A 204 -12.67 5.83 9.50
CA LEU A 204 -13.75 4.90 9.20
C LEU A 204 -15.00 5.24 9.99
N ASP A 205 -14.89 5.46 11.30
CA ASP A 205 -16.04 5.72 12.18
C ASP A 205 -16.74 7.04 11.82
N GLU A 206 -15.97 8.07 11.50
CA GLU A 206 -16.52 9.34 11.03
C GLU A 206 -17.27 9.16 9.70
N GLN A 207 -16.62 8.55 8.70
CA GLN A 207 -17.21 8.40 7.39
C GLN A 207 -18.39 7.42 7.39
N LEU A 208 -18.34 6.37 8.19
CA LEU A 208 -19.45 5.43 8.35
C LEU A 208 -20.69 6.13 8.92
N THR A 209 -20.51 6.94 9.97
CA THR A 209 -21.58 7.72 10.56
C THR A 209 -22.21 8.65 9.52
N ARG A 210 -21.41 9.37 8.75
CA ARG A 210 -21.89 10.29 7.70
C ARG A 210 -22.61 9.56 6.57
N TYR A 211 -22.07 8.41 6.13
CA TYR A 211 -22.66 7.61 5.08
C TYR A 211 -24.02 7.05 5.49
N MET A 212 -24.13 6.48 6.68
CA MET A 212 -25.37 5.89 7.19
C MET A 212 -26.44 6.97 7.41
N ALA A 213 -26.08 8.10 8.01
CA ALA A 213 -27.00 9.23 8.20
C ALA A 213 -27.52 9.80 6.88
N GLY A 214 -26.65 9.91 5.87
CA GLY A 214 -27.03 10.43 4.55
C GLY A 214 -27.93 9.49 3.72
N ARG A 215 -28.09 8.24 4.14
CA ARG A 215 -28.89 7.20 3.46
C ARG A 215 -30.01 6.63 4.33
N ASP A 216 -30.20 7.18 5.52
CA ASP A 216 -31.20 6.72 6.51
C ASP A 216 -31.06 5.22 6.84
N LEU A 217 -29.79 4.78 7.05
CA LEU A 217 -29.46 3.39 7.40
C LEU A 217 -29.28 3.26 8.92
N GLU A 218 -29.92 2.26 9.49
CA GLU A 218 -29.82 1.95 10.93
C GLU A 218 -28.71 0.97 11.27
N TYR A 219 -28.41 0.05 10.35
CA TYR A 219 -27.47 -1.04 10.58
C TYR A 219 -26.44 -1.19 9.46
N VAL A 220 -25.21 -1.53 9.82
CA VAL A 220 -24.12 -1.79 8.85
C VAL A 220 -24.49 -2.91 7.85
N ALA A 221 -25.29 -3.88 8.25
CA ALA A 221 -25.76 -4.95 7.35
C ALA A 221 -26.69 -4.47 6.22
N GLN A 222 -27.16 -3.22 6.25
CA GLN A 222 -27.94 -2.62 5.16
C GLN A 222 -27.05 -1.96 4.10
N ILE A 223 -25.76 -1.76 4.39
CA ILE A 223 -24.79 -1.09 3.50
C ILE A 223 -24.48 -2.00 2.30
N ASP A 224 -24.62 -1.48 1.10
CA ASP A 224 -24.02 -2.08 -0.09
C ASP A 224 -22.49 -1.87 -0.01
N PRO A 225 -21.67 -2.97 0.02
CA PRO A 225 -20.22 -2.85 0.21
C PRO A 225 -19.52 -2.08 -0.90
N ASP A 226 -19.99 -2.20 -2.13
CA ASP A 226 -19.42 -1.53 -3.28
C ASP A 226 -19.80 -0.05 -3.31
N ASP A 227 -21.04 0.29 -2.96
CA ASP A 227 -21.50 1.67 -2.89
C ASP A 227 -20.77 2.43 -1.77
N PHE A 228 -20.53 1.80 -0.62
CA PHE A 228 -19.74 2.41 0.43
C PHE A 228 -18.30 2.72 -0.03
N VAL A 229 -17.64 1.80 -0.72
CA VAL A 229 -16.29 2.03 -1.25
C VAL A 229 -16.29 3.17 -2.28
N ARG A 230 -17.26 3.21 -3.20
CA ARG A 230 -17.39 4.31 -4.19
C ARG A 230 -17.55 5.67 -3.50
N TRP A 231 -18.41 5.71 -2.50
CA TRP A 231 -18.68 6.94 -1.76
C TRP A 231 -17.49 7.40 -0.92
N VAL A 232 -16.81 6.49 -0.23
CA VAL A 232 -15.75 6.84 0.73
C VAL A 232 -14.41 7.12 0.05
N PHE A 233 -14.15 6.56 -1.14
CA PHE A 233 -12.85 6.68 -1.81
C PHE A 233 -12.41 8.13 -2.05
N PRO A 234 -13.24 9.06 -2.58
CA PRO A 234 -12.85 10.45 -2.73
C PRO A 234 -12.53 11.14 -1.39
N HIS A 235 -13.24 10.77 -0.32
CA HIS A 235 -12.97 11.30 1.03
C HIS A 235 -11.64 10.78 1.56
N LEU A 236 -11.36 9.50 1.39
CA LEU A 236 -10.09 8.87 1.78
C LEU A 236 -8.92 9.49 1.00
N PHE A 237 -9.09 9.66 -0.31
CA PHE A 237 -8.06 10.27 -1.16
C PHE A 237 -7.67 11.65 -0.61
N ARG A 238 -8.66 12.52 -0.40
CA ARG A 238 -8.43 13.88 0.13
C ARG A 238 -7.85 13.89 1.54
N ALA A 239 -8.24 12.95 2.39
CA ALA A 239 -7.71 12.83 3.76
C ALA A 239 -6.23 12.40 3.79
N ARG A 240 -5.77 11.64 2.80
CA ARG A 240 -4.38 11.16 2.70
C ARG A 240 -3.42 12.20 2.14
N LEU A 241 -3.86 13.07 1.24
CA LEU A 241 -2.99 14.06 0.58
C LEU A 241 -2.18 14.90 1.58
N PRO A 242 -2.78 15.60 2.57
CA PRO A 242 -2.02 16.44 3.50
C PRO A 242 -1.06 15.63 4.37
N ARG A 243 -1.33 14.34 4.62
CA ARG A 243 -0.45 13.44 5.36
C ARG A 243 0.79 13.10 4.56
N TYR A 244 0.65 12.74 3.30
CA TYR A 244 1.78 12.52 2.40
C TYR A 244 2.62 13.78 2.20
N GLU A 245 1.96 14.93 2.04
CA GLU A 245 2.64 16.23 1.92
C GLU A 245 3.45 16.57 3.18
N ALA A 246 2.91 16.29 4.37
CA ALA A 246 3.63 16.45 5.62
C ALA A 246 4.86 15.54 5.71
N ILE A 247 4.72 14.25 5.34
CA ILE A 247 5.85 13.32 5.33
C ILE A 247 6.93 13.79 4.34
N ALA A 248 6.56 14.22 3.15
CA ALA A 248 7.51 14.71 2.15
C ALA A 248 8.24 15.95 2.64
N ARG A 249 7.51 16.93 3.18
CA ARG A 249 8.08 18.17 3.74
C ARG A 249 9.06 17.88 4.88
N ASP A 250 8.72 16.96 5.78
CA ASP A 250 9.49 16.75 7.02
C ASP A 250 10.62 15.73 6.81
N HIS A 251 10.47 14.74 5.91
CA HIS A 251 11.37 13.60 5.79
C HIS A 251 11.84 13.27 4.36
N GLY A 252 11.27 13.86 3.33
CA GLY A 252 11.52 13.43 1.96
C GLY A 252 11.45 14.55 0.91
N TYR A 253 11.08 14.15 -0.29
CA TYR A 253 10.97 15.02 -1.46
C TYR A 253 9.76 14.61 -2.31
N THR A 254 9.25 15.54 -3.11
CA THR A 254 8.06 15.32 -3.94
C THR A 254 8.41 15.28 -5.42
N ILE A 255 7.89 14.29 -6.14
CA ILE A 255 7.80 14.23 -7.60
C ILE A 255 6.34 14.10 -8.04
N LEU A 256 6.04 14.59 -9.24
CA LEU A 256 4.69 14.43 -9.78
C LEU A 256 4.55 13.10 -10.52
N SER A 257 3.40 12.46 -10.43
CA SER A 257 3.10 11.26 -11.20
C SER A 257 3.18 11.48 -12.71
N SER A 258 2.91 12.70 -13.20
CA SER A 258 3.09 13.08 -14.60
C SER A 258 4.55 13.17 -15.04
N GLU A 259 5.48 13.55 -14.15
CA GLU A 259 6.92 13.51 -14.40
C GLU A 259 7.41 12.05 -14.44
N LEU A 260 6.92 11.24 -13.50
CA LEU A 260 7.24 9.81 -13.45
C LEU A 260 6.80 9.04 -14.69
N ALA A 261 5.66 9.41 -15.28
CA ALA A 261 5.14 8.76 -16.48
C ALA A 261 6.01 8.98 -17.74
N GLN A 262 6.97 9.91 -17.69
CA GLN A 262 7.84 10.23 -18.82
C GLN A 262 9.17 9.49 -18.78
N ILE A 263 9.52 8.83 -17.67
CA ILE A 263 10.79 8.12 -17.52
C ILE A 263 10.69 6.68 -18.00
N SER A 264 11.78 6.17 -18.57
CA SER A 264 11.89 4.83 -19.15
C SER A 264 13.14 4.05 -18.69
N SER A 265 14.00 4.69 -17.88
CA SER A 265 15.27 4.10 -17.42
C SER A 265 15.63 4.57 -16.00
N SER A 266 16.54 3.82 -15.34
CA SER A 266 17.11 4.20 -14.05
C SER A 266 17.86 5.54 -14.13
N ALA A 267 18.56 5.79 -15.23
CA ALA A 267 19.28 7.05 -15.41
C ALA A 267 18.33 8.27 -15.47
N GLU A 268 17.19 8.13 -16.15
CA GLU A 268 16.17 9.18 -16.18
C GLU A 268 15.50 9.37 -14.82
N PHE A 269 15.30 8.27 -14.07
CA PHE A 269 14.81 8.34 -12.70
C PHE A 269 15.80 9.08 -11.79
N ASP A 270 17.10 8.82 -11.90
CA ASP A 270 18.13 9.56 -11.15
C ASP A 270 18.09 11.05 -11.42
N VAL A 271 17.94 11.45 -12.69
CA VAL A 271 17.81 12.87 -13.08
C VAL A 271 16.54 13.48 -12.45
N LEU A 272 15.42 12.75 -12.46
CA LEU A 272 14.18 13.23 -11.86
C LEU A 272 14.32 13.42 -10.34
N VAL A 273 14.97 12.48 -9.66
CA VAL A 273 15.27 12.59 -8.22
C VAL A 273 16.16 13.81 -7.96
N GLU A 274 17.25 14.02 -8.73
CA GLU A 274 18.10 15.18 -8.58
C GLU A 274 17.35 16.51 -8.75
N GLN A 275 16.43 16.58 -9.70
CA GLN A 275 15.58 17.77 -9.90
C GLN A 275 14.67 18.02 -8.70
N ALA A 276 14.09 16.95 -8.12
CA ALA A 276 13.27 17.06 -6.92
C ALA A 276 14.09 17.58 -5.71
N LEU A 277 15.31 17.05 -5.53
CA LEU A 277 16.23 17.53 -4.49
C LEU A 277 16.61 19.01 -4.68
N ALA A 278 16.83 19.45 -5.92
CA ALA A 278 17.18 20.84 -6.22
C ALA A 278 16.01 21.80 -5.95
N ARG A 279 14.79 21.40 -6.25
CA ARG A 279 13.59 22.22 -6.01
C ARG A 279 13.36 22.53 -4.53
N GLU A 280 13.54 21.54 -3.66
CA GLU A 280 13.29 21.70 -2.23
C GLU A 280 14.52 22.16 -1.42
N GLY A 281 15.73 22.08 -1.99
CA GLY A 281 16.94 22.65 -1.40
C GLY A 281 17.13 24.15 -1.64
N ALA A 282 16.25 24.75 -2.45
CA ALA A 282 16.26 26.18 -2.75
C ALA A 282 15.25 26.99 -1.88
N THR A 283 14.49 26.31 -1.02
CA THR A 283 13.56 26.89 -0.05
C THR A 283 14.13 26.78 1.37
#